data_e0a9a1ac193e6bc763965a8754750ee0
#
_entry.id   e0a9a1ac193e6bc763965a8754750ee0
#
_cell.length_a   1.000
_cell.length_b   1.000
_cell.length_c   1.000
_cell.angle_alpha   90.00
_cell.angle_beta   90.00
_cell.angle_gamma   90.00
#
_symmetry.space_group_name_H-M   'P 1'
#
loop_
_entity.id
_entity.type
_entity.pdbx_description
1 polymer ?
#
loop_
_entity_poly.entity_id
_entity_poly.type
_entity_poly.pdbx_seq_one_letter_code
_entity_poly.pdbx_strand_id
1 'polypeptide(L)'
;PWKNVLGESEAVLVPDRFVKNAITLDGQTFRDDDGSVYMYWGTWGIYKGFGCGAGKLNPDMKSFSETKLIPNTEVTHFFEAPFVFKRNGIYYFLYSCEHCEDASYRVDYATAKSPLGPYTYHGTILKTNADGTVHGPGHNSVLQEGDNYYIVYHRHDNPHSNRGFHRQVAIDKLEFNADGTIKEVIPTHEGLDLKPEMKVAKNLAFGAKVTASSYYDNDF
;
A
#
# COMPACT_ATOMS: atom_id res chain seq x y z
N PRO A 1 10.97 11.30 21.27
CA PRO A 1 10.03 10.18 21.19
C PRO A 1 8.81 10.59 20.37
N TRP A 2 8.26 9.64 19.59
CA TRP A 2 7.01 9.82 18.87
C TRP A 2 5.85 9.97 19.84
N LYS A 3 4.89 10.83 19.50
CA LYS A 3 3.68 11.03 20.29
C LYS A 3 2.46 10.85 19.39
N ASN A 4 1.38 10.33 19.96
CA ASN A 4 0.09 10.31 19.28
C ASN A 4 -0.36 11.75 18.99
N VAL A 5 -0.77 12.01 17.75
CA VAL A 5 -1.23 13.32 17.30
C VAL A 5 -2.45 13.81 18.08
N LEU A 6 -3.26 12.89 18.60
CA LEU A 6 -4.44 13.18 19.44
C LEU A 6 -4.08 13.47 20.90
N GLY A 7 -2.80 13.32 21.28
CA GLY A 7 -2.30 13.66 22.62
C GLY A 7 -2.41 12.56 23.67
N GLU A 8 -3.26 11.57 23.45
CA GLU A 8 -3.49 10.45 24.38
C GLU A 8 -2.96 9.15 23.78
N SER A 9 -2.38 8.27 24.59
CA SER A 9 -1.75 7.03 24.11
C SER A 9 -2.75 6.06 23.48
N GLU A 10 -3.98 6.05 23.97
CA GLU A 10 -5.06 5.14 23.52
C GLU A 10 -5.98 5.76 22.45
N ALA A 11 -5.76 7.03 22.08
CA ALA A 11 -6.62 7.72 21.13
C ALA A 11 -6.41 7.18 19.70
N VAL A 12 -7.49 6.90 19.00
CA VAL A 12 -7.54 6.36 17.63
C VAL A 12 -8.18 7.38 16.71
N LEU A 13 -7.48 7.76 15.63
CA LEU A 13 -8.01 8.69 14.64
C LEU A 13 -9.16 8.06 13.84
N VAL A 14 -9.04 6.78 13.50
CA VAL A 14 -10.04 6.02 12.75
C VAL A 14 -10.47 4.82 13.60
N PRO A 15 -11.49 4.96 14.45
CA PRO A 15 -12.01 3.83 15.21
C PRO A 15 -12.70 2.81 14.32
N ASP A 16 -12.90 1.61 14.83
CA ASP A 16 -13.61 0.55 14.09
C ASP A 16 -14.99 1.04 13.62
N ARG A 17 -15.34 0.69 12.39
CA ARG A 17 -16.59 1.08 11.72
C ARG A 17 -16.82 2.59 11.59
N PHE A 18 -15.79 3.39 11.67
CA PHE A 18 -15.86 4.84 11.47
C PHE A 18 -16.51 5.19 10.12
N VAL A 19 -16.21 4.46 9.07
CA VAL A 19 -16.97 4.42 7.83
C VAL A 19 -17.68 3.05 7.76
N LYS A 20 -19.00 3.08 7.59
CA LYS A 20 -19.79 1.84 7.49
C LYS A 20 -19.26 0.95 6.37
N ASN A 21 -19.08 -0.34 6.64
CA ASN A 21 -18.59 -1.36 5.69
C ASN A 21 -17.12 -1.15 5.26
N ALA A 22 -16.34 -0.42 6.02
CA ALA A 22 -14.89 -0.40 5.95
C ALA A 22 -14.32 -0.90 7.28
N ILE A 23 -13.55 -1.99 7.23
CA ILE A 23 -12.83 -2.52 8.40
C ILE A 23 -11.53 -1.73 8.54
N THR A 24 -11.23 -1.24 9.75
CA THR A 24 -10.13 -0.32 9.99
C THR A 24 -8.80 -1.06 10.16
N LEU A 25 -7.98 -1.03 9.11
CA LEU A 25 -6.61 -1.54 9.08
C LEU A 25 -5.86 -0.85 7.92
N ASP A 26 -4.54 -1.00 7.87
CA ASP A 26 -3.67 -0.60 6.75
C ASP A 26 -3.84 0.85 6.31
N GLY A 27 -3.73 1.78 7.24
CA GLY A 27 -3.88 3.20 6.95
C GLY A 27 -2.75 3.77 6.08
N GLN A 28 -3.10 4.44 4.98
CA GLN A 28 -2.18 5.18 4.12
C GLN A 28 -2.64 6.62 3.97
N THR A 29 -1.72 7.57 4.03
CA THR A 29 -2.00 8.98 3.75
C THR A 29 -1.42 9.40 2.40
N PHE A 30 -2.17 10.24 1.69
CA PHE A 30 -1.78 10.86 0.44
C PHE A 30 -1.92 12.37 0.55
N ARG A 31 -0.86 13.11 0.20
CA ARG A 31 -0.89 14.57 0.10
C ARG A 31 -1.02 14.98 -1.36
N ASP A 32 -2.07 15.74 -1.67
CA ASP A 32 -2.31 16.25 -3.02
C ASP A 32 -1.51 17.55 -3.30
N ASP A 33 -1.46 17.96 -4.55
CA ASP A 33 -0.72 19.15 -5.03
C ASP A 33 -1.24 20.45 -4.40
N ASP A 34 -2.52 20.52 -4.06
CA ASP A 34 -3.14 21.66 -3.38
C ASP A 34 -2.85 21.69 -1.87
N GLY A 35 -2.08 20.73 -1.36
CA GLY A 35 -1.74 20.58 0.06
C GLY A 35 -2.78 19.83 0.87
N SER A 36 -3.93 19.48 0.31
CA SER A 36 -4.93 18.64 0.98
C SER A 36 -4.36 17.26 1.28
N VAL A 37 -4.73 16.70 2.42
CA VAL A 37 -4.28 15.36 2.82
C VAL A 37 -5.49 14.44 2.91
N TYR A 38 -5.36 13.28 2.29
CA TYR A 38 -6.36 12.23 2.30
C TYR A 38 -5.81 11.01 3.03
N MET A 39 -6.68 10.24 3.64
CA MET A 39 -6.34 8.98 4.29
C MET A 39 -7.24 7.89 3.76
N TYR A 40 -6.65 6.71 3.53
CA TYR A 40 -7.32 5.50 3.06
C TYR A 40 -7.03 4.37 4.04
N TRP A 41 -8.00 3.49 4.26
CA TRP A 41 -7.83 2.34 5.16
C TRP A 41 -8.79 1.23 4.80
N GLY A 42 -8.40 0.01 5.05
CA GLY A 42 -9.32 -1.10 4.89
C GLY A 42 -8.63 -2.45 4.80
N THR A 43 -9.36 -3.44 5.29
CA THR A 43 -9.09 -4.85 5.07
C THR A 43 -10.42 -5.59 4.86
N TRP A 44 -10.36 -6.81 4.28
CA TRP A 44 -11.53 -7.64 4.00
C TRP A 44 -12.64 -6.91 3.22
N GLY A 45 -12.28 -5.95 2.40
CA GLY A 45 -13.24 -5.15 1.62
C GLY A 45 -13.97 -5.93 0.50
N ILE A 46 -13.64 -7.21 0.32
CA ILE A 46 -14.25 -8.13 -0.64
C ILE A 46 -15.70 -8.51 -0.32
N TYR A 47 -16.14 -8.33 0.92
CA TYR A 47 -17.53 -8.65 1.28
C TYR A 47 -18.54 -7.77 0.53
N LYS A 48 -19.73 -8.34 0.26
CA LYS A 48 -20.78 -7.61 -0.46
C LYS A 48 -21.12 -6.28 0.22
N GLY A 49 -20.93 -5.19 -0.52
CA GLY A 49 -21.19 -3.82 -0.05
C GLY A 49 -20.10 -3.23 0.84
N PHE A 50 -18.97 -3.93 1.00
CA PHE A 50 -17.76 -3.42 1.67
C PHE A 50 -16.83 -2.73 0.66
N GLY A 51 -15.71 -2.24 1.15
CA GLY A 51 -14.68 -1.57 0.36
C GLY A 51 -13.62 -0.92 1.25
N CYS A 52 -12.98 0.09 0.70
CA CYS A 52 -11.99 0.91 1.38
C CYS A 52 -12.65 2.13 2.02
N GLY A 53 -12.37 2.39 3.28
CA GLY A 53 -12.68 3.67 3.91
C GLY A 53 -11.72 4.75 3.42
N ALA A 54 -12.23 5.94 3.19
CA ALA A 54 -11.41 7.08 2.78
C ALA A 54 -11.95 8.39 3.37
N GLY A 55 -11.06 9.38 3.51
CA GLY A 55 -11.48 10.69 3.95
C GLY A 55 -10.43 11.77 3.72
N LYS A 56 -10.90 13.02 3.68
CA LYS A 56 -10.06 14.21 3.66
C LYS A 56 -9.81 14.68 5.08
N LEU A 57 -8.54 14.73 5.48
CA LEU A 57 -8.14 15.22 6.79
C LEU A 57 -8.30 16.74 6.88
N ASN A 58 -8.67 17.22 8.05
CA ASN A 58 -8.56 18.64 8.38
C ASN A 58 -7.08 19.06 8.54
N PRO A 59 -6.75 20.36 8.38
CA PRO A 59 -5.37 20.83 8.50
C PRO A 59 -4.65 20.48 9.81
N ASP A 60 -5.39 20.23 10.86
CA ASP A 60 -4.85 19.81 12.17
C ASP A 60 -4.45 18.33 12.23
N MET A 61 -4.79 17.55 11.18
CA MET A 61 -4.53 16.10 11.05
C MET A 61 -5.18 15.25 12.17
N LYS A 62 -6.20 15.79 12.86
CA LYS A 62 -6.87 15.15 14.01
C LYS A 62 -8.31 14.76 13.74
N SER A 63 -8.84 15.15 12.62
CA SER A 63 -10.22 14.88 12.23
C SER A 63 -10.38 14.92 10.72
N PHE A 64 -11.54 14.51 10.24
CA PHE A 64 -11.87 14.52 8.82
C PHE A 64 -12.93 15.59 8.52
N SER A 65 -12.73 16.31 7.41
CA SER A 65 -13.75 17.21 6.85
C SER A 65 -14.77 16.44 6.00
N GLU A 66 -14.36 15.30 5.44
CA GLU A 66 -15.19 14.43 4.62
C GLU A 66 -14.73 12.98 4.77
N THR A 67 -15.66 12.04 4.82
CA THR A 67 -15.38 10.60 4.78
C THR A 67 -16.35 9.89 3.88
N LYS A 68 -15.90 8.83 3.21
CA LYS A 68 -16.76 7.98 2.39
C LYS A 68 -16.23 6.54 2.30
N LEU A 69 -17.09 5.64 1.89
CA LEU A 69 -16.72 4.32 1.42
C LEU A 69 -16.38 4.40 -0.09
N ILE A 70 -15.22 3.91 -0.48
CA ILE A 70 -14.90 3.53 -1.85
C ILE A 70 -15.32 2.06 -1.99
N PRO A 71 -16.45 1.76 -2.65
CA PRO A 71 -17.01 0.43 -2.63
C PRO A 71 -16.22 -0.53 -3.50
N ASN A 72 -16.29 -1.82 -3.19
CA ASN A 72 -15.63 -2.86 -3.98
C ASN A 72 -16.22 -3.05 -5.41
N THR A 73 -17.24 -2.33 -5.76
CA THR A 73 -17.68 -2.18 -7.15
C THR A 73 -16.83 -1.19 -7.96
N GLU A 74 -16.10 -0.31 -7.30
CA GLU A 74 -15.12 0.61 -7.90
C GLU A 74 -13.69 0.05 -7.81
N VAL A 75 -13.36 -0.61 -6.68
CA VAL A 75 -12.07 -1.25 -6.38
C VAL A 75 -12.27 -2.76 -6.27
N THR A 76 -12.53 -3.38 -7.42
CA THR A 76 -12.87 -4.81 -7.51
C THR A 76 -11.77 -5.68 -6.89
N HIS A 77 -12.16 -6.70 -6.13
CA HIS A 77 -11.30 -7.60 -5.37
C HIS A 77 -10.50 -6.93 -4.22
N PHE A 78 -10.81 -5.71 -3.84
CA PHE A 78 -10.11 -5.03 -2.74
C PHE A 78 -10.13 -5.89 -1.47
N PHE A 79 -8.97 -6.41 -1.11
CA PHE A 79 -8.82 -7.15 0.14
C PHE A 79 -8.25 -6.24 1.22
N GLU A 80 -7.08 -5.60 0.98
CA GLU A 80 -6.38 -4.76 1.96
C GLU A 80 -5.31 -3.84 1.32
N ALA A 81 -4.53 -3.14 2.15
CA ALA A 81 -3.34 -2.37 1.77
C ALA A 81 -3.60 -1.31 0.68
N PRO A 82 -4.52 -0.38 0.91
CA PRO A 82 -4.77 0.71 -0.04
C PRO A 82 -3.53 1.60 -0.15
N PHE A 83 -3.15 1.96 -1.39
CA PHE A 83 -2.09 2.92 -1.65
C PHE A 83 -2.48 3.84 -2.81
N VAL A 84 -2.56 5.13 -2.56
CA VAL A 84 -2.92 6.13 -3.57
C VAL A 84 -1.74 7.04 -3.88
N PHE A 85 -1.53 7.29 -5.17
CA PHE A 85 -0.62 8.32 -5.65
C PHE A 85 -1.23 9.03 -6.86
N LYS A 86 -0.66 10.18 -7.23
CA LYS A 86 -1.13 10.99 -8.37
C LYS A 86 -0.05 11.09 -9.43
N ARG A 87 -0.47 10.95 -10.70
CA ARG A 87 0.39 11.16 -11.86
C ARG A 87 -0.41 11.81 -12.98
N ASN A 88 0.07 12.92 -13.52
CA ASN A 88 -0.57 13.64 -14.64
C ASN A 88 -2.06 13.94 -14.41
N GLY A 89 -2.44 14.31 -13.18
CA GLY A 89 -3.82 14.63 -12.81
C GLY A 89 -4.75 13.43 -12.66
N ILE A 90 -4.21 12.20 -12.70
CA ILE A 90 -4.92 10.96 -12.45
C ILE A 90 -4.50 10.40 -11.08
N TYR A 91 -5.46 9.95 -10.29
CA TYR A 91 -5.25 9.25 -9.04
C TYR A 91 -5.24 7.76 -9.31
N TYR A 92 -4.15 7.11 -8.94
CA TYR A 92 -3.94 5.67 -9.04
C TYR A 92 -4.12 5.07 -7.67
N PHE A 93 -5.04 4.15 -7.55
CA PHE A 93 -5.32 3.42 -6.33
C PHE A 93 -4.85 1.97 -6.52
N LEU A 94 -3.73 1.62 -5.88
CA LEU A 94 -3.19 0.27 -5.85
C LEU A 94 -3.61 -0.41 -4.56
N TYR A 95 -3.88 -1.70 -4.60
CA TYR A 95 -4.32 -2.45 -3.42
C TYR A 95 -4.06 -3.95 -3.57
N SER A 96 -4.02 -4.64 -2.44
CA SER A 96 -3.84 -6.08 -2.42
C SER A 96 -5.15 -6.83 -2.51
N CYS A 97 -5.09 -7.95 -3.23
CA CYS A 97 -6.19 -8.87 -3.45
C CYS A 97 -5.81 -10.26 -2.98
N GLU A 98 -6.80 -11.07 -2.59
CA GLU A 98 -6.67 -12.43 -2.06
C GLU A 98 -5.97 -12.49 -0.70
N HIS A 99 -5.78 -13.70 -0.18
CA HIS A 99 -5.20 -13.90 1.14
C HIS A 99 -3.67 -13.83 1.12
N CYS A 100 -3.10 -13.08 2.07
CA CYS A 100 -1.66 -12.74 2.10
C CYS A 100 -0.70 -13.94 2.26
N GLU A 101 -1.21 -15.13 2.58
CA GLU A 101 -0.42 -16.36 2.69
C GLU A 101 -0.40 -17.16 1.38
N ASP A 102 -1.21 -16.80 0.41
CA ASP A 102 -1.43 -17.57 -0.80
C ASP A 102 -0.63 -17.05 -2.00
N ALA A 103 -0.30 -17.95 -2.93
CA ALA A 103 0.30 -17.60 -4.21
C ALA A 103 -0.59 -16.68 -5.07
N SER A 104 -1.89 -16.65 -4.78
CA SER A 104 -2.87 -15.80 -5.43
C SER A 104 -2.84 -14.34 -4.94
N TYR A 105 -2.13 -14.06 -3.84
CA TYR A 105 -1.95 -12.67 -3.37
C TYR A 105 -1.28 -11.84 -4.44
N ARG A 106 -1.83 -10.66 -4.72
CA ARG A 106 -1.43 -9.85 -5.86
C ARG A 106 -1.82 -8.39 -5.65
N VAL A 107 -1.34 -7.53 -6.53
CA VAL A 107 -1.74 -6.12 -6.59
C VAL A 107 -2.61 -5.87 -7.80
N ASP A 108 -3.83 -5.38 -7.55
CA ASP A 108 -4.72 -4.82 -8.55
C ASP A 108 -4.71 -3.29 -8.45
N TYR A 109 -5.25 -2.60 -9.48
CA TYR A 109 -5.36 -1.15 -9.42
C TYR A 109 -6.63 -0.61 -10.09
N ALA A 110 -6.98 0.60 -9.67
CA ALA A 110 -8.05 1.42 -10.24
C ALA A 110 -7.58 2.87 -10.39
N THR A 111 -8.25 3.67 -11.22
CA THR A 111 -7.93 5.08 -11.41
C THR A 111 -9.14 5.98 -11.27
N ALA A 112 -8.92 7.24 -10.88
CA ALA A 112 -9.95 8.26 -10.77
C ALA A 112 -9.46 9.65 -11.18
N LYS A 113 -10.38 10.58 -11.37
CA LYS A 113 -10.11 12.00 -11.54
C LYS A 113 -10.18 12.81 -10.24
N SER A 114 -10.57 12.14 -9.15
CA SER A 114 -10.67 12.72 -7.80
C SER A 114 -10.08 11.75 -6.79
N PRO A 115 -9.42 12.22 -5.72
CA PRO A 115 -8.79 11.36 -4.72
C PRO A 115 -9.80 10.44 -4.01
N LEU A 116 -11.05 10.85 -3.89
CA LEU A 116 -12.11 10.05 -3.28
C LEU A 116 -12.99 9.31 -4.32
N GLY A 117 -12.52 9.17 -5.57
CA GLY A 117 -13.23 8.49 -6.65
C GLY A 117 -14.32 9.34 -7.32
N PRO A 118 -15.20 8.76 -8.16
CA PRO A 118 -15.32 7.31 -8.38
C PRO A 118 -14.13 6.72 -9.11
N TYR A 119 -13.75 5.50 -8.76
CA TYR A 119 -12.64 4.77 -9.36
C TYR A 119 -13.11 3.81 -10.45
N THR A 120 -12.28 3.66 -11.48
CA THR A 120 -12.45 2.68 -12.55
C THR A 120 -11.39 1.60 -12.41
N TYR A 121 -11.81 0.35 -12.28
CA TYR A 121 -10.94 -0.81 -12.16
C TYR A 121 -10.24 -1.14 -13.48
N HIS A 122 -8.96 -1.51 -13.42
CA HIS A 122 -8.13 -1.82 -14.60
C HIS A 122 -7.53 -3.23 -14.59
N GLY A 123 -7.48 -3.91 -13.45
CA GLY A 123 -6.95 -5.28 -13.35
C GLY A 123 -5.66 -5.39 -12.55
N THR A 124 -5.02 -6.54 -12.67
CA THR A 124 -3.82 -6.92 -11.94
C THR A 124 -2.56 -6.35 -12.61
N ILE A 125 -1.66 -5.82 -11.78
CA ILE A 125 -0.36 -5.30 -12.22
C ILE A 125 0.84 -6.04 -11.65
N LEU A 126 0.68 -6.75 -10.53
CA LEU A 126 1.76 -7.51 -9.90
C LEU A 126 1.19 -8.80 -9.31
N LYS A 127 1.77 -9.93 -9.64
CA LYS A 127 1.35 -11.26 -9.18
C LYS A 127 2.56 -12.20 -9.10
N THR A 128 2.35 -13.38 -8.52
CA THR A 128 3.33 -14.47 -8.53
C THR A 128 3.86 -14.69 -9.95
N ASN A 129 5.18 -14.74 -10.10
CA ASN A 129 5.81 -14.93 -11.40
C ASN A 129 5.61 -16.36 -11.94
N ALA A 130 5.92 -16.56 -13.23
CA ALA A 130 5.60 -17.80 -13.93
C ALA A 130 6.25 -19.06 -13.34
N ASP A 131 7.44 -18.93 -12.75
CA ASP A 131 8.16 -20.04 -12.12
C ASP A 131 7.86 -20.20 -10.62
N GLY A 132 7.01 -19.29 -10.04
CA GLY A 132 6.60 -19.32 -8.66
C GLY A 132 7.66 -18.88 -7.65
N THR A 133 8.82 -18.42 -8.10
CA THR A 133 9.95 -18.05 -7.22
C THR A 133 9.77 -16.67 -6.56
N VAL A 134 8.99 -15.77 -7.16
CA VAL A 134 8.43 -14.60 -6.49
C VAL A 134 6.97 -14.90 -6.16
N HIS A 135 6.73 -15.31 -4.94
CA HIS A 135 5.46 -15.86 -4.48
C HIS A 135 4.67 -14.83 -3.67
N GLY A 136 3.40 -14.68 -3.99
CA GLY A 136 2.44 -13.86 -3.24
C GLY A 136 2.87 -12.40 -3.05
N PRO A 137 3.26 -11.67 -4.11
CA PRO A 137 3.67 -10.27 -3.95
C PRO A 137 2.47 -9.37 -3.65
N GLY A 138 2.65 -8.42 -2.72
CA GLY A 138 1.59 -7.49 -2.40
C GLY A 138 1.95 -6.47 -1.32
N HIS A 139 0.93 -5.85 -0.72
CA HIS A 139 1.03 -4.81 0.31
C HIS A 139 2.05 -3.73 -0.09
N ASN A 140 1.81 -3.13 -1.22
CA ASN A 140 2.76 -2.27 -1.90
C ASN A 140 2.73 -0.81 -1.45
N SER A 141 3.83 -0.13 -1.73
CA SER A 141 3.92 1.32 -1.84
C SER A 141 4.53 1.71 -3.20
N VAL A 142 4.47 2.99 -3.53
CA VAL A 142 5.09 3.53 -4.75
C VAL A 142 6.10 4.61 -4.36
N LEU A 143 7.32 4.46 -4.85
CA LEU A 143 8.37 5.46 -4.78
C LEU A 143 8.43 6.19 -6.12
N GLN A 144 8.47 7.52 -6.07
CA GLN A 144 8.73 8.37 -7.23
C GLN A 144 10.10 9.06 -7.08
N GLU A 145 10.92 8.96 -8.11
CA GLU A 145 12.18 9.67 -8.22
C GLU A 145 12.26 10.38 -9.57
N GLY A 146 12.03 11.69 -9.58
CA GLY A 146 11.85 12.44 -10.81
C GLY A 146 10.69 11.90 -11.63
N ASP A 147 10.96 11.50 -12.87
CA ASP A 147 9.95 10.90 -13.76
C ASP A 147 9.87 9.36 -13.64
N ASN A 148 10.69 8.75 -12.80
CA ASN A 148 10.71 7.31 -12.58
C ASN A 148 9.79 6.93 -11.42
N TYR A 149 9.11 5.81 -11.59
CA TYR A 149 8.25 5.21 -10.57
C TYR A 149 8.72 3.79 -10.29
N TYR A 150 8.62 3.39 -9.05
CA TYR A 150 9.00 2.07 -8.57
C TYR A 150 7.91 1.55 -7.63
N ILE A 151 7.59 0.27 -7.75
CA ILE A 151 6.72 -0.41 -6.80
C ILE A 151 7.59 -1.12 -5.76
N VAL A 152 7.38 -0.80 -4.49
CA VAL A 152 8.00 -1.48 -3.35
C VAL A 152 6.94 -2.36 -2.74
N TYR A 153 7.23 -3.63 -2.55
CA TYR A 153 6.24 -4.61 -2.11
C TYR A 153 6.90 -5.69 -1.24
N HIS A 154 6.10 -6.49 -0.55
CA HIS A 154 6.61 -7.74 0.00
C HIS A 154 6.37 -8.90 -0.96
N ARG A 155 7.18 -9.90 -0.85
CA ARG A 155 6.98 -11.25 -1.40
C ARG A 155 7.28 -12.26 -0.31
N HIS A 156 6.86 -13.50 -0.47
CA HIS A 156 7.29 -14.55 0.44
C HIS A 156 8.78 -14.83 0.25
N ASP A 157 9.42 -15.41 1.26
CA ASP A 157 10.84 -15.78 1.22
C ASP A 157 11.14 -16.76 0.07
N ASN A 158 12.40 -16.77 -0.35
CA ASN A 158 12.87 -17.69 -1.37
C ASN A 158 14.18 -18.35 -0.89
N PRO A 159 14.22 -19.69 -0.76
CA PRO A 159 13.12 -20.63 -1.04
C PRO A 159 11.92 -20.43 -0.13
N HIS A 160 10.73 -20.65 -0.68
CA HIS A 160 9.47 -20.43 0.03
C HIS A 160 9.37 -21.32 1.28
N SER A 161 9.19 -20.71 2.44
CA SER A 161 8.89 -21.41 3.69
C SER A 161 7.39 -21.72 3.79
N ASN A 162 7.03 -22.70 4.59
CA ASN A 162 5.63 -23.06 4.81
C ASN A 162 4.90 -22.12 5.80
N ARG A 163 5.49 -20.95 6.09
CA ARG A 163 4.94 -19.95 7.00
C ARG A 163 4.67 -18.66 6.23
N GLY A 164 3.40 -18.28 6.11
CA GLY A 164 2.95 -17.14 5.31
C GLY A 164 3.43 -15.76 5.78
N PHE A 165 4.11 -15.69 6.93
CA PHE A 165 4.64 -14.45 7.48
C PHE A 165 6.15 -14.25 7.23
N HIS A 166 6.83 -15.19 6.62
CA HIS A 166 8.23 -15.02 6.20
C HIS A 166 8.27 -14.24 4.90
N ARG A 167 8.48 -12.94 4.99
CA ARG A 167 8.40 -12.01 3.86
C ARG A 167 9.71 -11.27 3.64
N GLN A 168 9.99 -10.99 2.39
CA GLN A 168 11.13 -10.20 1.93
C GLN A 168 10.63 -8.95 1.24
N VAL A 169 11.32 -7.84 1.42
CA VAL A 169 11.06 -6.62 0.67
C VAL A 169 11.64 -6.77 -0.73
N ALA A 170 10.85 -6.37 -1.72
CA ALA A 170 11.23 -6.33 -3.13
C ALA A 170 10.89 -4.96 -3.72
N ILE A 171 11.59 -4.60 -4.80
CA ILE A 171 11.38 -3.37 -5.54
C ILE A 171 11.59 -3.62 -7.01
N ASP A 172 10.65 -3.17 -7.84
CA ASP A 172 10.73 -3.21 -9.29
C ASP A 172 10.25 -1.90 -9.91
N LYS A 173 10.56 -1.71 -11.19
CA LYS A 173 10.16 -0.53 -11.93
C LYS A 173 8.66 -0.55 -12.19
N LEU A 174 7.99 0.58 -11.98
CA LEU A 174 6.59 0.79 -12.31
C LEU A 174 6.50 1.64 -13.58
N GLU A 175 6.08 1.05 -14.68
CA GLU A 175 6.00 1.72 -15.97
C GLU A 175 4.56 1.95 -16.41
N PHE A 176 4.38 2.93 -17.30
CA PHE A 176 3.08 3.34 -17.81
C PHE A 176 3.04 3.21 -19.34
N ASN A 177 1.87 2.86 -19.86
CA ASN A 177 1.55 2.95 -21.27
C ASN A 177 1.29 4.42 -21.67
N ALA A 178 1.23 4.66 -22.98
CA ALA A 178 0.97 6.00 -23.51
C ALA A 178 -0.41 6.57 -23.11
N ASP A 179 -1.38 5.70 -22.85
CA ASP A 179 -2.73 6.06 -22.39
C ASP A 179 -2.80 6.30 -20.86
N GLY A 180 -1.68 6.11 -20.15
CA GLY A 180 -1.58 6.27 -18.70
C GLY A 180 -1.91 5.01 -17.90
N THR A 181 -2.31 3.91 -18.52
CA THR A 181 -2.47 2.64 -17.79
C THR A 181 -1.12 2.11 -17.32
N ILE A 182 -1.13 1.38 -16.20
CA ILE A 182 0.09 0.76 -15.67
C ILE A 182 0.40 -0.51 -16.49
N LYS A 183 1.68 -0.69 -16.87
CA LYS A 183 2.14 -1.96 -17.45
C LYS A 183 2.22 -3.03 -16.37
N GLU A 184 1.98 -4.29 -16.74
CA GLU A 184 2.22 -5.41 -15.84
C GLU A 184 3.68 -5.39 -15.36
N VAL A 185 3.87 -5.45 -14.06
CA VAL A 185 5.19 -5.53 -13.42
C VAL A 185 5.61 -7.00 -13.43
N ILE A 186 6.73 -7.29 -14.05
CA ILE A 186 7.36 -8.62 -13.97
C ILE A 186 8.28 -8.60 -12.75
N PRO A 187 7.93 -9.26 -11.66
CA PRO A 187 8.72 -9.21 -10.46
C PRO A 187 10.08 -9.88 -10.65
N THR A 188 11.13 -9.27 -10.14
CA THR A 188 12.52 -9.74 -10.29
C THR A 188 13.11 -10.16 -8.94
N HIS A 189 14.23 -10.91 -9.00
CA HIS A 189 15.05 -11.20 -7.81
C HIS A 189 16.13 -10.14 -7.60
N GLU A 190 16.56 -9.50 -8.69
CA GLU A 190 17.64 -8.51 -8.70
C GLU A 190 17.18 -7.14 -8.18
N GLY A 191 15.89 -6.83 -8.34
CA GLY A 191 15.34 -5.52 -8.01
C GLY A 191 15.87 -4.43 -8.97
N LEU A 192 16.24 -3.30 -8.43
CA LEU A 192 16.78 -2.19 -9.22
C LEU A 192 18.29 -2.35 -9.39
N ASP A 193 18.78 -2.13 -10.62
CA ASP A 193 20.19 -1.89 -10.89
C ASP A 193 20.56 -0.49 -10.34
N LEU A 194 20.90 -0.47 -9.05
CA LEU A 194 21.33 0.73 -8.38
C LEU A 194 22.72 1.09 -8.87
N LYS A 195 22.82 2.12 -9.71
CA LYS A 195 24.12 2.64 -10.11
C LYS A 195 24.96 3.00 -8.87
N PRO A 196 26.28 2.73 -8.87
CA PRO A 196 27.17 3.02 -7.74
C PRO A 196 27.18 4.48 -7.28
N GLU A 197 26.63 5.38 -8.09
CA GLU A 197 26.56 6.82 -7.83
C GLU A 197 25.40 7.25 -6.92
N MET A 198 24.43 6.36 -6.67
CA MET A 198 23.45 6.62 -5.62
C MET A 198 24.18 6.64 -4.27
N LYS A 199 24.43 7.83 -3.76
CA LYS A 199 24.87 7.99 -2.36
C LYS A 199 23.76 7.44 -1.48
N VAL A 200 23.92 6.19 -1.08
CA VAL A 200 23.04 5.60 -0.05
C VAL A 200 23.09 6.56 1.14
N ALA A 201 21.95 7.16 1.44
CA ALA A 201 21.86 8.03 2.61
C ALA A 201 22.35 7.21 3.82
N LYS A 202 23.28 7.78 4.59
CA LYS A 202 23.84 7.10 5.75
C LYS A 202 22.68 6.71 6.67
N ASN A 203 22.44 5.42 6.80
CA ASN A 203 21.45 4.94 7.75
C ASN A 203 21.91 5.30 9.17
N LEU A 204 21.32 6.34 9.75
CA LEU A 204 21.66 6.83 11.09
C LEU A 204 21.34 5.82 12.20
N ALA A 205 20.49 4.84 11.90
CA ALA A 205 20.16 3.75 12.83
C ALA A 205 21.11 2.55 12.70
N PHE A 206 22.02 2.54 11.70
CA PHE A 206 22.96 1.43 11.54
C PHE A 206 23.90 1.35 12.74
N GLY A 207 23.88 0.20 13.41
CA GLY A 207 24.65 -0.02 14.63
C GLY A 207 24.05 0.58 15.91
N ALA A 208 22.88 1.20 15.84
CA ALA A 208 22.17 1.65 17.02
C ALA A 208 21.68 0.47 17.87
N LYS A 209 21.79 0.61 19.18
CA LYS A 209 21.23 -0.39 20.11
C LYS A 209 19.71 -0.27 20.07
N VAL A 210 19.04 -1.33 19.63
CA VAL A 210 17.58 -1.44 19.63
C VAL A 210 17.15 -2.21 20.88
N THR A 211 16.13 -1.69 21.55
CA THR A 211 15.46 -2.37 22.68
C THR A 211 13.96 -2.37 22.44
N ALA A 212 13.32 -3.50 22.72
CA ALA A 212 11.87 -3.63 22.72
C ALA A 212 11.39 -4.04 24.11
N SER A 213 10.25 -3.52 24.55
CA SER A 213 9.61 -3.95 25.81
C SER A 213 8.89 -5.31 25.65
N SER A 214 8.52 -5.65 24.42
CA SER A 214 7.93 -6.94 24.04
C SER A 214 8.23 -7.23 22.58
N TYR A 215 8.15 -8.48 22.19
CA TYR A 215 8.23 -8.92 20.80
C TYR A 215 7.20 -10.03 20.59
N TYR A 216 6.72 -10.13 19.37
CA TYR A 216 5.75 -11.14 18.99
C TYR A 216 6.50 -12.44 18.70
N ASP A 217 6.25 -13.41 19.54
CA ASP A 217 6.66 -14.80 19.51
C ASP A 217 8.13 -15.17 19.15
N ASN A 218 8.59 -16.31 19.72
CA ASN A 218 9.96 -16.86 19.65
C ASN A 218 10.28 -17.58 18.34
N ASP A 219 9.65 -17.29 17.25
CA ASP A 219 9.80 -18.00 15.97
C ASP A 219 10.81 -17.35 15.00
N PHE A 220 11.77 -16.58 15.51
CA PHE A 220 12.92 -16.07 14.74
C PHE A 220 14.22 -16.72 15.15
#